data_28b9fce6f1db4b1a9aa090f900a22c26
#
_entry.id   28b9fce6f1db4b1a9aa090f900a22c26
#
_cell.length_a   1.000
_cell.length_b   1.000
_cell.length_c   1.000
_cell.angle_alpha   90.00
_cell.angle_beta   90.00
_cell.angle_gamma   90.00
#
_symmetry.space_group_name_H-M   'P 1'
#
loop_
_entity.id
_entity.type
_entity.pdbx_description
1 polymer ?
#
loop_
_entity_poly.entity_id
_entity_poly.type
_entity_poly.pdbx_seq_one_letter_code
_entity_poly.pdbx_strand_id
1 'polypeptide(L)'
;MFTKRHGPPGTAPATLTPHLVDGKGSKPSIQVIEYDRDHLQEHDVTNLVELAERFDSRKVTWINIDGLGDVEALTFLGQRFNLHPLALEDVLNTGQRPKVETGEDYVFIVAQMVYQDQEKTICGEQVSIFFGKNFLITVQEEGKYDVFDPVRERLRTGRGEIRKSKADYLAYALLDSIIDHYYPVLEEIGNSIEELEDDLIERPSREMVLALHEYKRSLTQMRRYVWPLRDVVNGLLHDPSGYITSPTKIYLRDCYDHTVQLMDHVESYKELTSGLMELYHSSVGLRTNEVMRVLTVITSIFIPLTFIAGVYGMNFAPATADGKKLPLNMPELYLPHGYIDVMVVMAVIAIIQLLIFKKMKWL
;
A
#
# COMPACT_ATOMS: atom_id res chain seq x y z
N MET A 1 -9.43 -6.13 -2.08
CA MET A 1 -10.38 -7.27 -2.02
C MET A 1 -9.76 -8.42 -2.80
N PHE A 2 -9.56 -9.61 -2.22
CA PHE A 2 -9.01 -10.71 -3.01
C PHE A 2 -10.09 -11.16 -4.00
N THR A 3 -9.93 -10.84 -5.26
CA THR A 3 -10.69 -11.50 -6.32
C THR A 3 -10.24 -12.95 -6.33
N LYS A 4 -11.13 -13.88 -5.98
CA LYS A 4 -10.89 -15.32 -6.14
C LYS A 4 -10.70 -15.61 -7.64
N ARG A 5 -9.45 -15.80 -8.04
CA ARG A 5 -9.10 -16.16 -9.43
C ARG A 5 -8.76 -17.65 -9.55
N HIS A 6 -9.22 -18.46 -8.58
CA HIS A 6 -9.09 -19.93 -8.64
C HIS A 6 -10.31 -20.55 -9.29
N GLY A 7 -10.10 -21.59 -10.04
CA GLY A 7 -11.19 -22.45 -10.54
C GLY A 7 -12.11 -22.93 -9.40
N PRO A 8 -13.30 -23.46 -9.70
CA PRO A 8 -14.20 -23.99 -8.69
C PRO A 8 -13.49 -25.05 -7.82
N PRO A 9 -13.81 -25.16 -6.52
CA PRO A 9 -13.26 -26.22 -5.68
C PRO A 9 -13.52 -27.60 -6.29
N GLY A 10 -12.47 -28.44 -6.42
CA GLY A 10 -12.56 -29.77 -7.03
C GLY A 10 -12.16 -29.80 -8.52
N THR A 11 -11.74 -28.70 -9.12
CA THR A 11 -11.11 -28.70 -10.45
C THR A 11 -9.87 -29.60 -10.43
N ALA A 12 -9.71 -30.44 -11.47
CA ALA A 12 -8.55 -31.31 -11.56
C ALA A 12 -7.25 -30.50 -11.66
N PRO A 13 -6.14 -30.90 -10.99
CA PRO A 13 -4.85 -30.26 -11.15
C PRO A 13 -4.42 -30.17 -12.62
N ALA A 14 -3.67 -29.14 -12.96
CA ALA A 14 -3.19 -28.85 -14.33
C ALA A 14 -4.32 -28.56 -15.35
N THR A 15 -5.49 -28.12 -14.89
CA THR A 15 -6.56 -27.65 -15.78
C THR A 15 -6.29 -26.21 -16.20
N LEU A 16 -6.00 -26.00 -17.46
CA LEU A 16 -5.77 -24.67 -18.03
C LEU A 16 -7.13 -24.02 -18.35
N THR A 17 -7.55 -23.07 -17.52
CA THR A 17 -8.75 -22.25 -17.74
C THR A 17 -8.35 -20.88 -18.26
N PRO A 18 -8.85 -20.43 -19.44
CA PRO A 18 -8.50 -19.12 -19.96
C PRO A 18 -8.94 -18.01 -19.00
N HIS A 19 -8.08 -17.05 -18.79
CA HIS A 19 -8.41 -15.86 -18.04
C HIS A 19 -9.18 -14.89 -18.96
N LEU A 20 -10.45 -14.69 -18.68
CA LEU A 20 -11.30 -13.75 -19.42
C LEU A 20 -11.30 -12.40 -18.71
N VAL A 21 -10.63 -11.41 -19.27
CA VAL A 21 -10.78 -10.00 -18.84
C VAL A 21 -12.07 -9.47 -19.48
N ASP A 22 -13.00 -9.02 -18.67
CA ASP A 22 -14.33 -8.49 -19.09
C ASP A 22 -15.14 -9.44 -19.99
N GLY A 23 -15.00 -10.77 -19.84
CA GLY A 23 -15.75 -11.75 -20.61
C GLY A 23 -15.33 -11.87 -22.08
N LYS A 24 -14.26 -11.19 -22.50
CA LYS A 24 -13.65 -11.30 -23.84
C LYS A 24 -12.19 -11.71 -23.67
N GLY A 25 -11.81 -12.85 -24.21
CA GLY A 25 -10.42 -13.22 -24.40
C GLY A 25 -9.80 -12.25 -25.41
N SER A 26 -8.99 -11.29 -24.98
CA SER A 26 -8.14 -10.55 -25.89
C SER A 26 -7.09 -11.50 -26.42
N LYS A 27 -6.83 -11.47 -27.75
CA LYS A 27 -5.70 -12.22 -28.28
C LYS A 27 -4.43 -11.65 -27.66
N PRO A 28 -3.53 -12.50 -27.10
CA PRO A 28 -2.28 -12.02 -26.55
C PRO A 28 -1.42 -11.42 -27.65
N SER A 29 -0.63 -10.41 -27.29
CA SER A 29 0.49 -9.95 -28.11
C SER A 29 1.71 -10.80 -27.81
N ILE A 30 2.34 -11.34 -28.82
CA ILE A 30 3.55 -12.17 -28.69
C ILE A 30 4.70 -11.48 -29.41
N GLN A 31 5.70 -11.06 -28.63
CA GLN A 31 6.94 -10.51 -29.15
C GLN A 31 8.08 -11.50 -28.94
N VAL A 32 8.89 -11.69 -29.96
CA VAL A 32 10.09 -12.55 -29.93
C VAL A 32 11.33 -11.72 -30.19
N ILE A 33 12.27 -11.80 -29.27
CA ILE A 33 13.58 -11.16 -29.37
C ILE A 33 14.66 -12.24 -29.39
N GLU A 34 15.32 -12.38 -30.51
CA GLU A 34 16.44 -13.31 -30.67
C GLU A 34 17.76 -12.53 -30.73
N TYR A 35 18.70 -12.92 -29.89
CA TYR A 35 19.97 -12.22 -29.85
C TYR A 35 21.17 -13.14 -29.63
N ASP A 36 22.28 -12.69 -30.12
CA ASP A 36 23.62 -13.14 -29.81
C ASP A 36 24.51 -11.91 -29.54
N ARG A 37 25.82 -12.11 -29.44
CA ARG A 37 26.78 -11.03 -29.17
C ARG A 37 26.69 -9.89 -30.18
N ASP A 38 26.50 -10.22 -31.47
CA ASP A 38 26.66 -9.32 -32.59
C ASP A 38 25.33 -8.93 -33.25
N HIS A 39 24.30 -9.78 -33.13
CA HIS A 39 23.02 -9.63 -33.80
C HIS A 39 21.86 -9.58 -32.82
N LEU A 40 20.83 -8.83 -33.21
CA LEU A 40 19.53 -8.82 -32.53
C LEU A 40 18.44 -8.75 -33.58
N GLN A 41 17.40 -9.54 -33.40
CA GLN A 41 16.21 -9.54 -34.25
C GLN A 41 14.97 -9.47 -33.34
N GLU A 42 14.03 -8.60 -33.66
CA GLU A 42 12.76 -8.46 -32.96
C GLU A 42 11.63 -8.74 -33.94
N HIS A 43 10.65 -9.52 -33.53
CA HIS A 43 9.49 -9.90 -34.33
C HIS A 43 8.24 -9.93 -33.51
N ASP A 44 7.16 -9.34 -34.01
CA ASP A 44 5.82 -9.60 -33.50
C ASP A 44 5.25 -10.83 -34.18
N VAL A 45 4.85 -11.82 -33.41
CA VAL A 45 4.39 -13.12 -33.89
C VAL A 45 2.88 -13.21 -33.79
N THR A 46 2.23 -13.44 -34.91
CA THR A 46 0.78 -13.63 -34.99
C THR A 46 0.36 -15.10 -35.07
N ASN A 47 1.32 -16.01 -35.33
CA ASN A 47 1.06 -17.44 -35.52
C ASN A 47 2.10 -18.29 -34.77
N LEU A 48 1.64 -19.21 -33.95
CA LEU A 48 2.47 -20.13 -33.15
C LEU A 48 3.37 -21.06 -34.03
N VAL A 49 2.96 -21.35 -35.27
CA VAL A 49 3.74 -22.17 -36.17
C VAL A 49 5.04 -21.47 -36.56
N GLU A 50 5.01 -20.14 -36.75
CA GLU A 50 6.22 -19.34 -37.03
C GLU A 50 7.18 -19.34 -35.84
N LEU A 51 6.65 -19.44 -34.63
CA LEU A 51 7.42 -19.52 -33.39
C LEU A 51 8.23 -20.83 -33.35
N ALA A 52 7.64 -21.96 -33.79
CA ALA A 52 8.28 -23.28 -33.78
C ALA A 52 9.50 -23.41 -34.67
N GLU A 53 9.53 -22.69 -35.77
CA GLU A 53 10.58 -22.78 -36.81
C GLU A 53 11.84 -21.93 -36.50
N ARG A 54 11.75 -21.02 -35.52
CA ARG A 54 12.76 -19.96 -35.29
C ARG A 54 13.78 -20.25 -34.19
N PHE A 55 13.75 -21.39 -33.52
CA PHE A 55 14.69 -21.65 -32.41
C PHE A 55 16.08 -22.07 -32.90
N ASP A 56 17.03 -21.15 -32.89
CA ASP A 56 18.45 -21.45 -33.05
C ASP A 56 19.10 -21.70 -31.68
N SER A 57 19.60 -22.90 -31.44
CA SER A 57 20.26 -23.29 -30.19
C SER A 57 21.51 -22.46 -29.84
N ARG A 58 22.03 -21.67 -30.77
CA ARG A 58 23.19 -20.80 -30.59
C ARG A 58 22.85 -19.39 -30.10
N LYS A 59 21.57 -18.98 -30.22
CA LYS A 59 21.07 -17.67 -29.82
C LYS A 59 20.26 -17.80 -28.55
N VAL A 60 20.11 -16.70 -27.82
CA VAL A 60 19.11 -16.58 -26.74
C VAL A 60 17.83 -16.06 -27.37
N THR A 61 16.73 -16.75 -27.12
CA THR A 61 15.38 -16.37 -27.56
C THR A 61 14.54 -15.94 -26.37
N TRP A 62 14.11 -14.70 -26.37
CA TRP A 62 13.15 -14.17 -25.41
C TRP A 62 11.78 -14.08 -26.07
N ILE A 63 10.78 -14.76 -25.50
CA ILE A 63 9.39 -14.74 -25.92
C ILE A 63 8.61 -13.97 -24.85
N ASN A 64 8.11 -12.78 -25.19
CA ASN A 64 7.24 -12.00 -24.32
C ASN A 64 5.78 -12.18 -24.74
N ILE A 65 4.91 -12.53 -23.82
CA ILE A 65 3.47 -12.74 -24.03
C ILE A 65 2.71 -11.79 -23.13
N ASP A 66 1.94 -10.88 -23.73
CA ASP A 66 1.09 -9.94 -23.04
C ASP A 66 -0.37 -10.38 -23.22
N GLY A 67 -0.96 -10.88 -22.16
CA GLY A 67 -2.32 -11.41 -22.11
C GLY A 67 -2.40 -12.91 -21.84
N LEU A 68 -3.36 -13.29 -21.00
CA LEU A 68 -3.59 -14.68 -20.58
C LEU A 68 -4.75 -15.36 -21.32
N GLY A 69 -5.21 -14.76 -22.43
CA GLY A 69 -6.41 -15.24 -23.16
C GLY A 69 -6.20 -16.45 -24.05
N ASP A 70 -4.97 -16.81 -24.39
CA ASP A 70 -4.66 -17.89 -25.34
C ASP A 70 -4.01 -19.10 -24.66
N VAL A 71 -4.85 -20.06 -24.27
CA VAL A 71 -4.41 -21.31 -23.67
C VAL A 71 -3.68 -22.20 -24.69
N GLU A 72 -3.99 -22.09 -25.99
CA GLU A 72 -3.33 -22.88 -27.03
C GLU A 72 -1.88 -22.49 -27.16
N ALA A 73 -1.58 -21.18 -27.09
CA ALA A 73 -0.22 -20.66 -27.08
C ALA A 73 0.59 -21.19 -25.90
N LEU A 74 0.02 -21.13 -24.68
CA LEU A 74 0.67 -21.66 -23.47
C LEU A 74 0.88 -23.17 -23.54
N THR A 75 -0.11 -23.91 -24.05
CA THR A 75 0.01 -25.36 -24.22
C THR A 75 1.11 -25.72 -25.22
N PHE A 76 1.18 -25.00 -26.35
CA PHE A 76 2.24 -25.16 -27.35
C PHE A 76 3.63 -24.93 -26.75
N LEU A 77 3.82 -23.83 -26.02
CA LEU A 77 5.07 -23.53 -25.34
C LEU A 77 5.41 -24.58 -24.27
N GLY A 78 4.41 -25.05 -23.54
CA GLY A 78 4.56 -26.12 -22.56
C GLY A 78 5.14 -27.40 -23.19
N GLN A 79 4.61 -27.82 -24.33
CA GLN A 79 5.10 -28.99 -25.06
C GLN A 79 6.49 -28.74 -25.66
N ARG A 80 6.73 -27.55 -26.20
CA ARG A 80 7.98 -27.21 -26.90
C ARG A 80 9.17 -27.10 -25.97
N PHE A 81 8.98 -26.55 -24.76
CA PHE A 81 10.02 -26.29 -23.78
C PHE A 81 9.97 -27.22 -22.56
N ASN A 82 9.18 -28.30 -22.64
CA ASN A 82 8.99 -29.28 -21.58
C ASN A 82 8.57 -28.65 -20.23
N LEU A 83 7.65 -27.64 -20.28
CA LEU A 83 7.15 -26.97 -19.08
C LEU A 83 6.08 -27.84 -18.42
N HIS A 84 6.19 -27.97 -17.09
CA HIS A 84 5.25 -28.80 -16.35
C HIS A 84 3.82 -28.19 -16.36
N PRO A 85 2.76 -29.00 -16.58
CA PRO A 85 1.38 -28.49 -16.66
C PRO A 85 0.93 -27.70 -15.42
N LEU A 86 1.40 -28.02 -14.22
CA LEU A 86 1.12 -27.24 -13.01
C LEU A 86 1.75 -25.84 -13.06
N ALA A 87 2.94 -25.69 -13.64
CA ALA A 87 3.55 -24.36 -13.81
C ALA A 87 2.76 -23.50 -14.81
N LEU A 88 2.18 -24.11 -15.85
CA LEU A 88 1.27 -23.41 -16.77
C LEU A 88 -0.07 -23.05 -16.12
N GLU A 89 -0.59 -23.89 -15.22
CA GLU A 89 -1.76 -23.56 -14.39
C GLU A 89 -1.47 -22.33 -13.52
N ASP A 90 -0.27 -22.26 -12.92
CA ASP A 90 0.16 -21.13 -12.10
C ASP A 90 0.29 -19.82 -12.88
N VAL A 91 0.65 -19.88 -14.15
CA VAL A 91 0.64 -18.72 -15.06
C VAL A 91 -0.76 -18.13 -15.18
N LEU A 92 -1.77 -19.00 -15.35
CA LEU A 92 -3.17 -18.59 -15.51
C LEU A 92 -3.83 -18.21 -14.18
N ASN A 93 -3.28 -18.67 -13.07
CA ASN A 93 -3.79 -18.42 -11.73
C ASN A 93 -3.12 -17.18 -11.13
N THR A 94 -3.57 -16.01 -11.55
CA THR A 94 -2.98 -14.72 -11.17
C THR A 94 -3.21 -14.39 -9.68
N GLY A 95 -2.31 -13.58 -9.11
CA GLY A 95 -2.37 -13.19 -7.71
C GLY A 95 -1.64 -14.17 -6.76
N GLN A 96 -0.80 -15.02 -7.30
CA GLN A 96 0.10 -15.86 -6.51
C GLN A 96 1.18 -15.03 -5.79
N ARG A 97 1.75 -15.63 -4.77
CA ARG A 97 2.96 -15.05 -4.14
C ARG A 97 4.16 -15.26 -5.06
N PRO A 98 5.09 -14.32 -5.10
CA PRO A 98 6.36 -14.56 -5.76
C PRO A 98 6.98 -15.88 -5.28
N LYS A 99 7.45 -16.68 -6.22
CA LYS A 99 8.06 -18.00 -5.97
C LYS A 99 9.05 -18.37 -7.07
N VAL A 100 9.95 -19.29 -6.77
CA VAL A 100 10.85 -19.89 -7.73
C VAL A 100 10.74 -21.41 -7.63
N GLU A 101 10.68 -22.08 -8.78
CA GLU A 101 10.62 -23.54 -8.90
C GLU A 101 11.59 -23.98 -9.99
N THR A 102 12.31 -25.06 -9.76
CA THR A 102 13.25 -25.62 -10.74
C THR A 102 12.65 -26.88 -11.36
N GLY A 103 12.41 -26.84 -12.66
CA GLY A 103 12.01 -28.01 -13.46
C GLY A 103 13.22 -28.79 -14.00
N GLU A 104 12.98 -29.78 -14.85
CA GLU A 104 14.05 -30.56 -15.48
C GLU A 104 14.88 -29.73 -16.45
N ASP A 105 14.22 -28.93 -17.32
CA ASP A 105 14.84 -28.15 -18.40
C ASP A 105 14.72 -26.64 -18.23
N TYR A 106 14.16 -26.16 -17.12
CA TYR A 106 13.90 -24.73 -16.90
C TYR A 106 13.90 -24.35 -15.41
N VAL A 107 14.01 -23.06 -15.16
CA VAL A 107 13.67 -22.42 -13.89
C VAL A 107 12.41 -21.58 -14.12
N PHE A 108 11.46 -21.67 -13.21
CA PHE A 108 10.22 -20.94 -13.23
C PHE A 108 10.16 -19.92 -12.08
N ILE A 109 9.88 -18.67 -12.39
CA ILE A 109 9.74 -17.58 -11.44
C ILE A 109 8.35 -16.97 -11.59
N VAL A 110 7.68 -16.75 -10.48
CA VAL A 110 6.52 -15.86 -10.39
C VAL A 110 6.95 -14.61 -9.62
N ALA A 111 6.73 -13.44 -10.20
CA ALA A 111 6.96 -12.15 -9.55
C ALA A 111 5.72 -11.25 -9.70
N GLN A 112 5.70 -10.13 -9.01
CA GLN A 112 4.63 -9.13 -9.11
C GLN A 112 5.25 -7.81 -9.56
N MET A 113 4.77 -7.25 -10.65
CA MET A 113 5.05 -5.87 -11.04
C MET A 113 4.09 -4.97 -10.30
N VAL A 114 4.59 -3.97 -9.58
CA VAL A 114 3.76 -3.07 -8.79
C VAL A 114 3.54 -1.76 -9.52
N TYR A 115 2.34 -1.22 -9.40
CA TYR A 115 1.98 0.09 -9.94
C TYR A 115 0.91 0.74 -9.05
N GLN A 116 0.72 2.03 -9.21
CA GLN A 116 -0.40 2.73 -8.61
C GLN A 116 -1.50 2.95 -9.65
N ASP A 117 -2.74 2.70 -9.25
CA ASP A 117 -3.90 3.04 -10.06
C ASP A 117 -4.25 4.54 -9.96
N GLN A 118 -5.35 4.95 -10.63
CA GLN A 118 -5.80 6.35 -10.61
C GLN A 118 -6.26 6.83 -9.23
N GLU A 119 -6.58 5.91 -8.32
CA GLU A 119 -6.98 6.18 -6.94
C GLU A 119 -5.79 6.11 -5.97
N LYS A 120 -4.56 6.04 -6.48
CA LYS A 120 -3.31 5.85 -5.72
C LYS A 120 -3.25 4.53 -4.92
N THR A 121 -4.08 3.56 -5.28
CA THR A 121 -4.04 2.23 -4.67
C THR A 121 -2.92 1.41 -5.28
N ILE A 122 -2.14 0.72 -4.43
CA ILE A 122 -1.11 -0.21 -4.88
C ILE A 122 -1.76 -1.45 -5.48
N CYS A 123 -1.45 -1.69 -6.74
CA CYS A 123 -1.83 -2.88 -7.48
C CYS A 123 -0.60 -3.71 -7.83
N GLY A 124 -0.80 -4.99 -8.06
CA GLY A 124 0.25 -5.89 -8.54
C GLY A 124 -0.25 -6.65 -9.75
N GLU A 125 0.55 -6.69 -10.80
CA GLU A 125 0.37 -7.51 -11.98
C GLU A 125 1.34 -8.69 -11.92
N GLN A 126 0.82 -9.91 -12.06
CA GLN A 126 1.66 -11.10 -12.06
C GLN A 126 2.45 -11.20 -13.36
N VAL A 127 3.74 -11.44 -13.22
CA VAL A 127 4.59 -11.87 -14.33
C VAL A 127 5.18 -13.25 -14.03
N SER A 128 5.07 -14.13 -14.98
CA SER A 128 5.60 -15.48 -14.96
C SER A 128 6.80 -15.55 -15.89
N ILE A 129 7.96 -16.00 -15.40
CA ILE A 129 9.21 -16.07 -16.16
C ILE A 129 9.68 -17.52 -16.16
N PHE A 130 9.84 -18.10 -17.35
CA PHE A 130 10.52 -19.38 -17.54
C PHE A 130 11.83 -19.12 -18.24
N PHE A 131 12.91 -19.69 -17.77
CA PHE A 131 14.16 -19.67 -18.52
C PHE A 131 14.92 -20.99 -18.43
N GLY A 132 15.56 -21.33 -19.50
CA GLY A 132 16.43 -22.49 -19.61
C GLY A 132 17.79 -22.09 -20.14
N LYS A 133 18.45 -22.99 -20.86
CA LYS A 133 19.82 -22.76 -21.35
C LYS A 133 19.92 -21.59 -22.36
N ASN A 134 18.99 -21.52 -23.32
CA ASN A 134 19.02 -20.57 -24.43
C ASN A 134 17.63 -19.94 -24.71
N PHE A 135 16.68 -20.06 -23.82
CA PHE A 135 15.38 -19.44 -23.97
C PHE A 135 14.95 -18.76 -22.69
N LEU A 136 14.11 -17.75 -22.83
CA LEU A 136 13.39 -17.10 -21.77
C LEU A 136 11.98 -16.79 -22.27
N ILE A 137 10.97 -17.06 -21.44
CA ILE A 137 9.57 -16.78 -21.73
C ILE A 137 9.04 -15.94 -20.58
N THR A 138 8.46 -14.77 -20.89
CA THR A 138 7.70 -13.94 -19.95
C THR A 138 6.23 -13.98 -20.34
N VAL A 139 5.36 -14.14 -19.35
CA VAL A 139 3.91 -14.08 -19.53
C VAL A 139 3.34 -13.09 -18.52
N GLN A 140 2.66 -12.06 -19.01
CA GLN A 140 2.07 -10.97 -18.27
C GLN A 140 0.54 -11.01 -18.38
N GLU A 141 -0.18 -10.43 -17.41
CA GLU A 141 -1.65 -10.43 -17.42
C GLU A 141 -2.20 -9.51 -18.53
N GLU A 142 -1.72 -8.27 -18.62
CA GLU A 142 -2.22 -7.26 -19.54
C GLU A 142 -1.14 -6.52 -20.33
N GLY A 143 0.13 -6.61 -19.92
CA GLY A 143 1.26 -5.90 -20.54
C GLY A 143 1.21 -4.36 -20.46
N LYS A 144 0.17 -3.80 -19.85
CA LYS A 144 -0.03 -2.36 -19.73
C LYS A 144 1.00 -1.69 -18.81
N TYR A 145 1.44 -2.40 -17.80
CA TYR A 145 2.38 -1.91 -16.79
C TYR A 145 3.75 -2.57 -16.91
N ASP A 146 4.09 -2.96 -18.14
CA ASP A 146 5.36 -3.59 -18.47
C ASP A 146 6.56 -2.70 -18.08
N VAL A 147 7.45 -3.22 -17.25
CA VAL A 147 8.64 -2.54 -16.75
C VAL A 147 9.92 -2.95 -17.51
N PHE A 148 9.80 -3.67 -18.62
CA PHE A 148 10.94 -4.28 -19.32
C PHE A 148 11.54 -3.43 -20.42
N ASP A 149 11.00 -2.26 -20.74
CA ASP A 149 11.54 -1.38 -21.77
C ASP A 149 13.01 -1.01 -21.57
N PRO A 150 13.51 -0.73 -20.35
CA PRO A 150 14.93 -0.51 -20.11
C PRO A 150 15.80 -1.72 -20.49
N VAL A 151 15.29 -2.94 -20.29
CA VAL A 151 15.99 -4.18 -20.67
C VAL A 151 15.99 -4.37 -22.17
N ARG A 152 14.87 -4.11 -22.87
CA ARG A 152 14.79 -4.11 -24.33
C ARG A 152 15.77 -3.10 -24.94
N GLU A 153 15.85 -1.90 -24.38
CA GLU A 153 16.78 -0.87 -24.84
C GLU A 153 18.26 -1.27 -24.65
N ARG A 154 18.59 -1.92 -23.52
CA ARG A 154 19.94 -2.50 -23.29
C ARG A 154 20.26 -3.59 -24.32
N LEU A 155 19.29 -4.42 -24.69
CA LEU A 155 19.43 -5.42 -25.76
C LEU A 155 19.64 -4.75 -27.10
N ARG A 156 18.87 -3.73 -27.50
CA ARG A 156 18.97 -3.00 -28.77
C ARG A 156 20.31 -2.31 -28.90
N THR A 157 20.77 -1.66 -27.88
CA THR A 157 22.03 -0.91 -27.88
C THR A 157 23.27 -1.77 -27.64
N GLY A 158 23.09 -3.03 -27.18
CA GLY A 158 24.21 -3.92 -26.82
C GLY A 158 25.02 -3.44 -25.62
N ARG A 159 24.44 -2.58 -24.74
CA ARG A 159 25.14 -2.04 -23.58
C ARG A 159 25.34 -3.09 -22.51
N GLY A 160 26.52 -3.11 -21.89
CA GLY A 160 26.86 -4.01 -20.79
C GLY A 160 27.12 -5.45 -21.26
N GLU A 161 26.72 -6.39 -20.40
CA GLU A 161 26.98 -7.82 -20.58
C GLU A 161 25.78 -8.60 -21.16
N ILE A 162 24.64 -7.94 -21.38
CA ILE A 162 23.37 -8.63 -21.69
C ILE A 162 23.43 -9.47 -22.96
N ARG A 163 24.07 -8.98 -24.06
CA ARG A 163 24.23 -9.75 -25.32
C ARG A 163 25.35 -10.77 -25.27
N LYS A 164 26.27 -10.67 -24.31
CA LYS A 164 27.39 -11.58 -24.13
C LYS A 164 27.09 -12.75 -23.21
N SER A 165 25.97 -12.63 -22.47
CA SER A 165 25.53 -13.58 -21.47
C SER A 165 24.41 -14.48 -21.99
N LYS A 166 24.03 -15.48 -21.22
CA LYS A 166 22.96 -16.43 -21.54
C LYS A 166 21.61 -15.97 -21.03
N ALA A 167 20.60 -16.83 -21.13
CA ALA A 167 19.23 -16.55 -20.70
C ALA A 167 19.10 -16.27 -19.18
N ASP A 168 20.00 -16.82 -18.37
CA ASP A 168 20.07 -16.55 -16.92
C ASP A 168 20.37 -15.07 -16.59
N TYR A 169 21.27 -14.45 -17.36
CA TYR A 169 21.54 -13.01 -17.20
C TYR A 169 20.34 -12.15 -17.63
N LEU A 170 19.64 -12.56 -18.69
CA LEU A 170 18.41 -11.88 -19.09
C LEU A 170 17.34 -12.02 -18.02
N ALA A 171 17.16 -13.21 -17.45
CA ALA A 171 16.22 -13.44 -16.34
C ALA A 171 16.56 -12.56 -15.12
N TYR A 172 17.85 -12.46 -14.76
CA TYR A 172 18.33 -11.50 -13.77
C TYR A 172 17.93 -10.08 -14.13
N ALA A 173 18.20 -9.63 -15.37
CA ALA A 173 17.98 -8.25 -15.78
C ALA A 173 16.47 -7.87 -15.75
N LEU A 174 15.58 -8.82 -16.06
CA LEU A 174 14.13 -8.62 -15.96
C LEU A 174 13.69 -8.56 -14.49
N LEU A 175 14.23 -9.44 -13.63
CA LEU A 175 13.93 -9.45 -12.20
C LEU A 175 14.44 -8.18 -11.52
N ASP A 176 15.64 -7.71 -11.88
CA ASP A 176 16.22 -6.45 -11.44
C ASP A 176 15.34 -5.26 -11.81
N SER A 177 14.87 -5.21 -13.05
CA SER A 177 13.93 -4.18 -13.51
C SER A 177 12.61 -4.18 -12.72
N ILE A 178 12.10 -5.36 -12.33
CA ILE A 178 10.92 -5.47 -11.47
C ILE A 178 11.23 -4.92 -10.07
N ILE A 179 12.36 -5.29 -9.48
CA ILE A 179 12.79 -4.85 -8.14
C ILE A 179 12.99 -3.34 -8.12
N ASP A 180 13.67 -2.79 -9.10
CA ASP A 180 13.93 -1.35 -9.20
C ASP A 180 12.63 -0.54 -9.28
N HIS A 181 11.60 -1.11 -9.90
CA HIS A 181 10.31 -0.44 -10.04
C HIS A 181 9.51 -0.32 -8.73
N TYR A 182 9.88 -1.06 -7.69
CA TYR A 182 9.30 -0.89 -6.36
C TYR A 182 9.72 0.42 -5.68
N TYR A 183 10.94 0.92 -5.95
CA TYR A 183 11.47 2.13 -5.29
C TYR A 183 10.64 3.38 -5.57
N PRO A 184 10.32 3.76 -6.81
CA PRO A 184 9.50 4.95 -7.08
C PRO A 184 8.13 4.90 -6.40
N VAL A 185 7.51 3.71 -6.37
CA VAL A 185 6.21 3.51 -5.73
C VAL A 185 6.30 3.68 -4.20
N LEU A 186 7.37 3.16 -3.58
CA LEU A 186 7.62 3.35 -2.14
C LEU A 186 7.99 4.78 -1.80
N GLU A 187 8.77 5.45 -2.63
CA GLU A 187 9.15 6.85 -2.46
C GLU A 187 7.93 7.77 -2.49
N GLU A 188 6.99 7.55 -3.41
CA GLU A 188 5.74 8.32 -3.45
C GLU A 188 4.90 8.13 -2.17
N ILE A 189 4.82 6.89 -1.65
CA ILE A 189 4.15 6.60 -0.38
C ILE A 189 4.86 7.31 0.78
N GLY A 190 6.20 7.24 0.83
CA GLY A 190 7.02 7.88 1.85
C GLY A 190 6.79 9.38 1.92
N ASN A 191 6.91 10.07 0.78
CA ASN A 191 6.68 11.51 0.65
C ASN A 191 5.26 11.89 1.12
N SER A 192 4.26 11.10 0.73
CA SER A 192 2.88 11.37 1.14
C SER A 192 2.64 11.16 2.64
N ILE A 193 3.37 10.25 3.30
CA ILE A 193 3.30 10.04 4.75
C ILE A 193 3.98 11.20 5.48
N GLU A 194 5.13 11.69 4.98
CA GLU A 194 5.84 12.84 5.55
C GLU A 194 5.01 14.13 5.45
N GLU A 195 4.34 14.38 4.31
CA GLU A 195 3.40 15.50 4.17
C GLU A 195 2.25 15.42 5.18
N LEU A 196 1.71 14.22 5.42
CA LEU A 196 0.67 14.02 6.42
C LEU A 196 1.15 14.22 7.86
N GLU A 197 2.43 13.96 8.17
CA GLU A 197 3.01 14.19 9.49
C GLU A 197 2.98 15.67 9.84
N ASP A 198 3.44 16.53 8.93
CA ASP A 198 3.45 17.97 9.11
C ASP A 198 2.04 18.54 9.33
N ASP A 199 1.10 18.15 8.48
CA ASP A 199 -0.29 18.59 8.57
C ASP A 199 -1.00 18.09 9.85
N LEU A 200 -0.66 16.90 10.33
CA LEU A 200 -1.27 16.28 11.51
C LEU A 200 -0.88 16.99 12.80
N ILE A 201 0.33 17.56 12.86
CA ILE A 201 0.80 18.36 13.99
C ILE A 201 0.03 19.69 14.05
N GLU A 202 -0.23 20.31 12.89
CA GLU A 202 -0.89 21.62 12.84
C GLU A 202 -2.42 21.51 12.97
N ARG A 203 -3.05 20.62 12.23
CA ARG A 203 -4.53 20.55 12.07
C ARG A 203 -5.05 19.13 11.89
N PRO A 204 -5.06 18.31 12.95
CA PRO A 204 -5.55 16.93 12.82
C PRO A 204 -6.99 16.89 12.29
N SER A 205 -7.20 16.13 11.22
CA SER A 205 -8.51 15.95 10.58
C SER A 205 -8.87 14.46 10.43
N ARG A 206 -10.16 14.17 10.20
CA ARG A 206 -10.63 12.79 9.99
C ARG A 206 -10.13 12.21 8.67
N GLU A 207 -9.97 13.05 7.66
CA GLU A 207 -9.48 12.67 6.33
C GLU A 207 -8.06 12.11 6.42
N MET A 208 -7.20 12.68 7.27
CA MET A 208 -5.83 12.19 7.50
C MET A 208 -5.81 10.77 8.06
N VAL A 209 -6.72 10.44 8.97
CA VAL A 209 -6.82 9.07 9.50
C VAL A 209 -7.19 8.08 8.41
N LEU A 210 -8.11 8.45 7.52
CA LEU A 210 -8.49 7.60 6.40
C LEU A 210 -7.29 7.38 5.46
N ALA A 211 -6.54 8.43 5.14
CA ALA A 211 -5.33 8.33 4.33
C ALA A 211 -4.26 7.45 5.00
N LEU A 212 -4.01 7.61 6.32
CA LEU A 212 -3.09 6.75 7.07
C LEU A 212 -3.51 5.26 7.02
N HIS A 213 -4.82 4.98 7.10
CA HIS A 213 -5.32 3.61 6.95
C HIS A 213 -5.07 3.04 5.55
N GLU A 214 -5.20 3.85 4.51
CA GLU A 214 -4.92 3.45 3.13
C GLU A 214 -3.43 3.20 2.91
N TYR A 215 -2.54 4.08 3.39
CA TYR A 215 -1.10 3.82 3.34
C TYR A 215 -0.70 2.57 4.10
N LYS A 216 -1.23 2.35 5.29
CA LYS A 216 -0.98 1.11 6.04
C LYS A 216 -1.42 -0.14 5.29
N ARG A 217 -2.54 -0.06 4.56
CA ARG A 217 -3.02 -1.14 3.70
C ARG A 217 -2.09 -1.37 2.50
N SER A 218 -1.67 -0.29 1.84
CA SER A 218 -0.75 -0.32 0.71
C SER A 218 0.61 -0.92 1.10
N LEU A 219 1.19 -0.47 2.22
CA LEU A 219 2.44 -1.02 2.76
C LEU A 219 2.31 -2.49 3.15
N THR A 220 1.14 -2.90 3.67
CA THR A 220 0.88 -4.32 3.96
C THR A 220 0.81 -5.15 2.68
N GLN A 221 0.32 -4.60 1.59
CA GLN A 221 0.30 -5.25 0.29
C GLN A 221 1.70 -5.33 -0.31
N MET A 222 2.48 -4.24 -0.27
CA MET A 222 3.89 -4.22 -0.68
C MET A 222 4.70 -5.29 0.05
N ARG A 223 4.52 -5.41 1.35
CA ARG A 223 5.15 -6.47 2.14
C ARG A 223 4.89 -7.87 1.59
N ARG A 224 3.65 -8.15 1.14
CA ARG A 224 3.28 -9.46 0.58
C ARG A 224 3.99 -9.78 -0.72
N TYR A 225 4.46 -8.78 -1.44
CA TYR A 225 5.23 -8.95 -2.67
C TYR A 225 6.73 -9.01 -2.39
N VAL A 226 7.25 -8.09 -1.59
CA VAL A 226 8.69 -7.94 -1.36
C VAL A 226 9.29 -9.11 -0.56
N TRP A 227 8.63 -9.59 0.50
CA TRP A 227 9.17 -10.70 1.31
C TRP A 227 9.37 -11.97 0.51
N PRO A 228 8.37 -12.46 -0.25
CA PRO A 228 8.58 -13.66 -1.08
C PRO A 228 9.55 -13.40 -2.23
N LEU A 229 9.63 -12.17 -2.76
CA LEU A 229 10.56 -11.81 -3.82
C LEU A 229 12.02 -11.97 -3.36
N ARG A 230 12.34 -11.58 -2.13
CA ARG A 230 13.64 -11.87 -1.51
C ARG A 230 13.92 -13.38 -1.50
N ASP A 231 12.92 -14.19 -1.14
CA ASP A 231 13.07 -15.65 -1.10
C ASP A 231 13.27 -16.22 -2.51
N VAL A 232 12.66 -15.63 -3.53
CA VAL A 232 12.89 -15.96 -4.95
C VAL A 232 14.36 -15.71 -5.30
N VAL A 233 14.87 -14.50 -5.05
CA VAL A 233 16.28 -14.16 -5.36
C VAL A 233 17.24 -15.07 -4.62
N ASN A 234 16.98 -15.34 -3.34
CA ASN A 234 17.78 -16.28 -2.56
C ASN A 234 17.73 -17.71 -3.12
N GLY A 235 16.57 -18.17 -3.57
CA GLY A 235 16.41 -19.45 -4.25
C GLY A 235 17.25 -19.56 -5.52
N LEU A 236 17.25 -18.50 -6.34
CA LEU A 236 18.08 -18.42 -7.55
C LEU A 236 19.57 -18.45 -7.25
N LEU A 237 20.02 -17.76 -6.19
CA LEU A 237 21.43 -17.78 -5.75
C LEU A 237 21.92 -19.19 -5.41
N HIS A 238 21.07 -20.00 -4.85
CA HIS A 238 21.37 -21.36 -4.36
C HIS A 238 20.88 -22.46 -5.31
N ASP A 239 20.37 -22.09 -6.50
CA ASP A 239 19.83 -23.06 -7.45
C ASP A 239 20.90 -24.09 -7.87
N PRO A 240 20.59 -25.40 -7.74
CA PRO A 240 21.54 -26.47 -8.05
C PRO A 240 21.48 -26.93 -9.52
N SER A 241 20.51 -26.44 -10.31
CA SER A 241 20.25 -26.93 -11.69
C SER A 241 21.41 -26.70 -12.66
N GLY A 242 22.26 -25.70 -12.36
CA GLY A 242 23.33 -25.26 -13.26
C GLY A 242 22.85 -24.34 -14.39
N TYR A 243 21.58 -23.95 -14.41
CA TYR A 243 21.07 -22.95 -15.36
C TYR A 243 21.60 -21.56 -15.03
N ILE A 244 21.90 -21.27 -13.76
CA ILE A 244 22.42 -19.98 -13.30
C ILE A 244 23.95 -20.03 -13.22
N THR A 245 24.59 -19.22 -14.05
CA THR A 245 26.05 -19.16 -14.14
C THR A 245 26.67 -18.37 -12.97
N SER A 246 27.92 -18.68 -12.60
CA SER A 246 28.62 -17.98 -11.52
C SER A 246 28.73 -16.46 -11.75
N PRO A 247 28.95 -15.93 -12.97
CA PRO A 247 28.89 -14.49 -13.21
C PRO A 247 27.53 -13.89 -12.89
N THR A 248 26.42 -14.52 -13.28
CA THR A 248 25.05 -14.03 -13.01
C THR A 248 24.74 -14.01 -11.52
N LYS A 249 25.27 -14.97 -10.73
CA LYS A 249 25.10 -14.99 -9.27
C LYS A 249 25.65 -13.74 -8.57
N ILE A 250 26.64 -13.06 -9.13
CA ILE A 250 27.17 -11.81 -8.59
C ILE A 250 26.09 -10.71 -8.66
N TYR A 251 25.42 -10.60 -9.78
CA TYR A 251 24.32 -9.64 -9.98
C TYR A 251 23.06 -9.99 -9.18
N LEU A 252 22.73 -11.27 -9.07
CA LEU A 252 21.63 -11.72 -8.21
C LEU A 252 21.87 -11.42 -6.74
N ARG A 253 23.13 -11.34 -6.29
CA ARG A 253 23.44 -10.93 -4.91
C ARG A 253 23.11 -9.46 -4.70
N ASP A 254 23.38 -8.60 -5.66
CA ASP A 254 22.98 -7.19 -5.65
C ASP A 254 21.45 -7.04 -5.60
N CYS A 255 20.73 -7.79 -6.44
CA CYS A 255 19.26 -7.87 -6.34
C CYS A 255 18.77 -8.31 -4.96
N TYR A 256 19.45 -9.27 -4.32
CA TYR A 256 19.11 -9.69 -2.96
C TYR A 256 19.25 -8.54 -1.97
N ASP A 257 20.37 -7.81 -2.03
CA ASP A 257 20.61 -6.67 -1.16
C ASP A 257 19.54 -5.56 -1.38
N HIS A 258 19.15 -5.31 -2.64
CA HIS A 258 18.05 -4.39 -2.97
C HIS A 258 16.70 -4.86 -2.37
N THR A 259 16.39 -6.16 -2.43
CA THR A 259 15.14 -6.66 -1.82
C THR A 259 15.14 -6.53 -0.30
N VAL A 260 16.29 -6.71 0.36
CA VAL A 260 16.43 -6.47 1.81
C VAL A 260 16.20 -4.99 2.13
N GLN A 261 16.81 -4.09 1.35
CA GLN A 261 16.60 -2.65 1.53
C GLN A 261 15.13 -2.23 1.34
N LEU A 262 14.46 -2.77 0.32
CA LEU A 262 13.02 -2.56 0.13
C LEU A 262 12.19 -3.03 1.33
N MET A 263 12.55 -4.19 1.91
CA MET A 263 11.90 -4.68 3.14
C MET A 263 12.03 -3.69 4.29
N ASP A 264 13.23 -3.16 4.51
CA ASP A 264 13.50 -2.21 5.57
C ASP A 264 12.70 -0.91 5.36
N HIS A 265 12.62 -0.40 4.14
CA HIS A 265 11.79 0.77 3.82
C HIS A 265 10.30 0.52 4.08
N VAL A 266 9.76 -0.61 3.62
CA VAL A 266 8.35 -0.97 3.85
C VAL A 266 8.04 -1.04 5.35
N GLU A 267 8.93 -1.66 6.16
CA GLU A 267 8.70 -1.77 7.61
C GLU A 267 8.84 -0.41 8.31
N SER A 268 9.83 0.42 7.92
CA SER A 268 10.01 1.77 8.45
C SER A 268 8.79 2.66 8.18
N TYR A 269 8.27 2.68 6.97
CA TYR A 269 7.06 3.46 6.65
C TYR A 269 5.82 2.94 7.37
N LYS A 270 5.71 1.64 7.57
CA LYS A 270 4.61 1.04 8.32
C LYS A 270 4.65 1.42 9.81
N GLU A 271 5.85 1.44 10.42
CA GLU A 271 6.05 1.90 11.79
C GLU A 271 5.74 3.39 11.90
N LEU A 272 6.23 4.23 10.97
CA LEU A 272 5.92 5.65 10.91
C LEU A 272 4.41 5.89 10.83
N THR A 273 3.72 5.22 9.89
CA THR A 273 2.26 5.32 9.74
C THR A 273 1.52 4.95 11.03
N SER A 274 2.01 3.94 11.76
CA SER A 274 1.41 3.53 13.04
C SER A 274 1.65 4.57 14.13
N GLY A 275 2.85 5.16 14.19
CA GLY A 275 3.18 6.25 15.12
C GLY A 275 2.35 7.50 14.87
N LEU A 276 2.13 7.88 13.60
CA LEU A 276 1.27 9.00 13.24
C LEU A 276 -0.19 8.80 13.65
N MET A 277 -0.68 7.57 13.59
CA MET A 277 -2.02 7.24 14.07
C MET A 277 -2.15 7.42 15.60
N GLU A 278 -1.12 7.03 16.37
CA GLU A 278 -1.07 7.28 17.82
C GLU A 278 -0.99 8.77 18.13
N LEU A 279 -0.18 9.52 17.39
CA LEU A 279 -0.06 10.97 17.49
C LEU A 279 -1.42 11.65 17.24
N TYR A 280 -2.15 11.24 16.20
CA TYR A 280 -3.50 11.73 15.93
C TYR A 280 -4.44 11.53 17.13
N HIS A 281 -4.51 10.32 17.67
CA HIS A 281 -5.36 10.03 18.82
C HIS A 281 -4.99 10.88 20.03
N SER A 282 -3.69 11.08 20.28
CA SER A 282 -3.19 11.96 21.33
C SER A 282 -3.62 13.42 21.09
N SER A 283 -3.45 13.93 19.87
CA SER A 283 -3.81 15.31 19.50
C SER A 283 -5.31 15.57 19.64
N VAL A 284 -6.15 14.64 19.20
CA VAL A 284 -7.62 14.72 19.40
C VAL A 284 -7.98 14.70 20.89
N GLY A 285 -7.31 13.87 21.69
CA GLY A 285 -7.48 13.82 23.13
C GLY A 285 -7.15 15.15 23.81
N LEU A 286 -6.00 15.76 23.46
CA LEU A 286 -5.60 17.07 23.96
C LEU A 286 -6.61 18.16 23.60
N ARG A 287 -7.07 18.20 22.35
CA ARG A 287 -8.07 19.17 21.89
C ARG A 287 -9.42 19.00 22.60
N THR A 288 -9.84 17.75 22.80
CA THR A 288 -11.05 17.45 23.56
C THR A 288 -10.95 17.94 25.00
N ASN A 289 -9.81 17.71 25.66
CA ASN A 289 -9.54 18.19 27.01
C ASN A 289 -9.54 19.74 27.07
N GLU A 290 -9.03 20.41 26.05
CA GLU A 290 -9.05 21.87 25.96
C GLU A 290 -10.50 22.40 25.85
N VAL A 291 -11.32 21.83 24.97
CA VAL A 291 -12.73 22.20 24.86
C VAL A 291 -13.48 21.95 26.18
N MET A 292 -13.26 20.78 26.80
CA MET A 292 -13.84 20.45 28.09
C MET A 292 -13.41 21.44 29.19
N ARG A 293 -12.14 21.87 29.17
CA ARG A 293 -11.61 22.89 30.11
C ARG A 293 -12.35 24.22 29.96
N VAL A 294 -12.47 24.71 28.70
CA VAL A 294 -13.19 25.96 28.42
C VAL A 294 -14.65 25.87 28.86
N LEU A 295 -15.33 24.77 28.54
CA LEU A 295 -16.71 24.54 28.95
C LEU A 295 -16.84 24.50 30.47
N THR A 296 -15.92 23.82 31.19
CA THR A 296 -15.89 23.73 32.63
C THR A 296 -15.70 25.13 33.26
N VAL A 297 -14.82 25.96 32.75
CA VAL A 297 -14.63 27.34 33.24
C VAL A 297 -15.92 28.15 33.08
N ILE A 298 -16.54 28.12 31.90
CA ILE A 298 -17.79 28.85 31.64
C ILE A 298 -18.87 28.37 32.59
N THR A 299 -19.12 27.07 32.65
CA THR A 299 -20.21 26.51 33.48
C THR A 299 -20.00 26.75 34.98
N SER A 300 -18.76 26.63 35.47
CA SER A 300 -18.42 26.87 36.87
C SER A 300 -18.68 28.31 37.28
N ILE A 301 -18.50 29.29 36.40
CA ILE A 301 -18.78 30.69 36.66
C ILE A 301 -20.30 30.95 36.64
N PHE A 302 -21.00 30.45 35.62
CA PHE A 302 -22.41 30.80 35.43
C PHE A 302 -23.37 30.02 36.34
N ILE A 303 -23.06 28.79 36.73
CA ILE A 303 -23.97 27.98 37.55
C ILE A 303 -24.27 28.65 38.90
N PRO A 304 -23.29 29.08 39.73
CA PRO A 304 -23.55 29.77 40.98
C PRO A 304 -24.30 31.09 40.79
N LEU A 305 -23.94 31.86 39.77
CA LEU A 305 -24.58 33.14 39.46
C LEU A 305 -26.05 32.94 39.10
N THR A 306 -26.31 31.96 38.21
CA THR A 306 -27.70 31.64 37.81
C THR A 306 -28.50 31.10 38.96
N PHE A 307 -27.90 30.30 39.87
CA PHE A 307 -28.56 29.83 41.09
C PHE A 307 -28.97 31.00 41.98
N ILE A 308 -28.06 31.95 42.25
CA ILE A 308 -28.35 33.14 43.03
C ILE A 308 -29.48 33.95 42.38
N ALA A 309 -29.34 34.26 41.08
CA ALA A 309 -30.36 34.99 40.34
C ALA A 309 -31.72 34.26 40.35
N GLY A 310 -31.72 32.92 40.24
CA GLY A 310 -32.95 32.11 40.35
C GLY A 310 -33.60 32.15 41.72
N VAL A 311 -32.82 32.11 42.80
CA VAL A 311 -33.33 32.26 44.16
C VAL A 311 -33.98 33.64 44.36
N TYR A 312 -33.29 34.70 43.95
CA TYR A 312 -33.81 36.06 44.03
C TYR A 312 -34.94 36.38 43.03
N GLY A 313 -35.14 35.55 42.04
CA GLY A 313 -36.30 35.57 41.13
C GLY A 313 -37.56 34.91 41.68
N MET A 314 -37.49 34.30 42.86
CA MET A 314 -38.65 33.66 43.50
C MET A 314 -39.55 34.72 44.15
N ASN A 315 -40.89 34.55 44.02
CA ASN A 315 -41.87 35.50 44.55
C ASN A 315 -42.39 35.00 45.86
N PHE A 316 -41.70 35.29 46.99
CA PHE A 316 -42.21 35.05 48.34
C PHE A 316 -42.86 36.30 48.93
N ALA A 317 -44.06 36.15 49.48
CA ALA A 317 -44.79 37.24 50.11
C ALA A 317 -44.07 37.70 51.37
N PRO A 318 -43.90 39.04 51.63
CA PRO A 318 -43.21 39.58 52.78
C PRO A 318 -44.07 39.51 54.05
N ALA A 319 -45.42 39.30 53.91
CA ALA A 319 -46.36 39.19 54.98
C ALA A 319 -47.45 38.18 54.62
N THR A 320 -48.10 37.61 55.65
CA THR A 320 -49.30 36.79 55.47
C THR A 320 -50.53 37.66 55.10
N ALA A 321 -51.62 37.01 54.60
CA ALA A 321 -52.84 37.68 54.25
C ALA A 321 -53.40 38.54 55.41
N ASP A 322 -53.13 38.17 56.67
CA ASP A 322 -53.53 38.87 57.86
C ASP A 322 -52.55 40.00 58.29
N GLY A 323 -51.57 40.33 57.44
CA GLY A 323 -50.65 41.44 57.68
C GLY A 323 -49.47 41.11 58.62
N LYS A 324 -49.29 39.85 59.07
CA LYS A 324 -48.16 39.45 59.91
C LYS A 324 -46.85 39.35 59.02
N LYS A 325 -45.83 40.14 59.38
CA LYS A 325 -44.54 40.15 58.70
C LYS A 325 -43.82 38.77 58.77
N LEU A 326 -43.28 38.33 57.69
CA LEU A 326 -42.50 37.11 57.55
C LEU A 326 -41.01 37.48 57.31
N PRO A 327 -40.23 37.69 58.43
CA PRO A 327 -38.88 38.28 58.35
C PRO A 327 -37.84 37.38 57.65
N LEU A 328 -38.15 36.10 57.37
CA LEU A 328 -37.25 35.16 56.67
C LEU A 328 -37.60 34.99 55.22
N ASN A 329 -38.60 35.70 54.71
CA ASN A 329 -38.98 35.65 53.30
C ASN A 329 -38.23 36.73 52.47
N MET A 330 -36.96 36.49 52.11
CA MET A 330 -36.11 37.34 51.31
C MET A 330 -36.08 38.81 51.76
N PRO A 331 -35.64 39.11 53.02
CA PRO A 331 -35.63 40.44 53.55
C PRO A 331 -34.77 41.44 52.74
N GLU A 332 -33.77 40.94 52.02
CA GLU A 332 -32.84 41.72 51.21
C GLU A 332 -33.54 42.46 50.07
N LEU A 333 -34.65 41.92 49.54
CA LEU A 333 -35.42 42.57 48.45
C LEU A 333 -36.08 43.89 48.93
N TYR A 334 -36.17 44.11 50.18
CA TYR A 334 -36.80 45.34 50.78
C TYR A 334 -35.77 46.34 51.33
N LEU A 335 -34.47 46.03 51.22
CA LEU A 335 -33.38 46.97 51.51
C LEU A 335 -33.24 47.98 50.41
N PRO A 336 -32.92 49.27 50.70
CA PRO A 336 -32.76 50.33 49.73
C PRO A 336 -31.70 50.01 48.66
N HIS A 337 -30.67 49.22 48.97
CA HIS A 337 -29.57 48.84 48.12
C HIS A 337 -29.50 47.33 47.82
N GLY A 338 -30.52 46.57 48.20
CA GLY A 338 -30.50 45.07 48.09
C GLY A 338 -30.14 44.54 46.68
N TYR A 339 -30.62 45.17 45.62
CA TYR A 339 -30.24 44.81 44.24
C TYR A 339 -28.74 44.99 43.99
N ILE A 340 -28.18 46.14 44.41
CA ILE A 340 -26.77 46.44 44.24
C ILE A 340 -25.89 45.49 45.04
N ASP A 341 -26.31 45.18 46.28
CA ASP A 341 -25.58 44.27 47.17
C ASP A 341 -25.50 42.85 46.56
N VAL A 342 -26.59 42.34 46.01
CA VAL A 342 -26.61 41.03 45.31
C VAL A 342 -25.72 41.05 44.08
N MET A 343 -25.78 42.11 43.28
CA MET A 343 -24.90 42.25 42.10
C MET A 343 -23.43 42.29 42.49
N VAL A 344 -23.06 42.99 43.56
CA VAL A 344 -21.67 43.03 44.08
C VAL A 344 -21.25 41.63 44.57
N VAL A 345 -22.07 40.90 45.28
CA VAL A 345 -21.77 39.53 45.74
C VAL A 345 -21.53 38.61 44.51
N MET A 346 -22.40 38.69 43.51
CA MET A 346 -22.24 37.90 42.26
C MET A 346 -20.93 38.27 41.53
N ALA A 347 -20.61 39.55 41.44
CA ALA A 347 -19.35 40.00 40.81
C ALA A 347 -18.11 39.51 41.59
N VAL A 348 -18.14 39.55 42.93
CA VAL A 348 -17.05 39.02 43.77
C VAL A 348 -16.89 37.53 43.59
N ILE A 349 -17.97 36.75 43.53
CA ILE A 349 -17.90 35.30 43.25
C ILE A 349 -17.26 35.05 41.87
N ALA A 350 -17.68 35.75 40.82
CA ALA A 350 -17.13 35.62 39.52
C ALA A 350 -15.61 35.93 39.45
N ILE A 351 -15.20 37.03 40.12
CA ILE A 351 -13.81 37.44 40.20
C ILE A 351 -12.96 36.40 40.93
N ILE A 352 -13.44 35.89 42.05
CA ILE A 352 -12.75 34.83 42.83
C ILE A 352 -12.54 33.59 41.94
N GLN A 353 -13.57 33.15 41.23
CA GLN A 353 -13.50 31.98 40.35
C GLN A 353 -12.49 32.22 39.19
N LEU A 354 -12.51 33.39 38.55
CA LEU A 354 -11.53 33.75 37.53
C LEU A 354 -10.09 33.72 38.06
N LEU A 355 -9.85 34.24 39.27
CA LEU A 355 -8.54 34.20 39.90
C LEU A 355 -8.09 32.77 40.23
N ILE A 356 -9.00 31.91 40.66
CA ILE A 356 -8.71 30.49 40.88
C ILE A 356 -8.34 29.81 39.59
N PHE A 357 -9.11 29.98 38.50
CA PHE A 357 -8.82 29.37 37.21
C PHE A 357 -7.51 29.88 36.60
N LYS A 358 -7.20 31.18 36.73
CA LYS A 358 -5.92 31.75 36.36
C LYS A 358 -4.76 31.13 37.13
N LYS A 359 -4.90 30.92 38.45
CA LYS A 359 -3.90 30.26 39.30
C LYS A 359 -3.70 28.80 38.91
N MET A 360 -4.75 28.12 38.47
CA MET A 360 -4.72 26.74 37.98
C MET A 360 -4.21 26.61 36.54
N LYS A 361 -3.88 27.72 35.85
CA LYS A 361 -3.50 27.79 34.45
C LYS A 361 -4.58 27.22 33.51
N TRP A 362 -5.83 27.44 33.85
CA TRP A 362 -6.97 27.05 33.02
C TRP A 362 -7.45 28.19 32.10
N LEU A 363 -7.01 29.38 32.39
CA LEU A 363 -7.16 30.62 31.62
C LEU A 363 -5.78 31.15 31.24
#